data_f843ee6ef848a55cb3e7a061c7d61037
#
_entry.id   f843ee6ef848a55cb3e7a061c7d61037
#
_cell.length_a   1.000
_cell.length_b   1.000
_cell.length_c   1.000
_cell.angle_alpha   90.00
_cell.angle_beta   90.00
_cell.angle_gamma   90.00
#
_symmetry.space_group_name_H-M   'P 1'
#
loop_
_entity.id
_entity.type
_entity.pdbx_description
1 polymer ?
#
loop_
_entity_poly.entity_id
_entity_poly.type
_entity_poly.pdbx_seq_one_letter_code
_entity_poly.pdbx_strand_id
1 'polypeptide(L)'
;MLQLASIKKSFSGKEVIKEVDISVNKGEVVVIIGPSGSGKSTLLRMINALEYPSGGDILLEGNSILFKESKGKKHPYSEKELSRFRTEIGMVFQGFHLFAHKTVLENIIEGPIHVRKMKKEAAIEEAKVLLEKVGLLDKQDAYPHSLSGGQQQRIAIARALAMKPKMLLFDEPTSALDPELVGEVLVVMKNLALEGMTMVVVTHEMGFAREVGDRIVFIDQGVIVQDAPPQHFFHSSNKNERIHKFLNTLTRNAV
;
A
#
# COMPACT_ATOMS: atom_id res chain seq x y z
N MET A 1 -8.51 10.75 -7.57
CA MET A 1 -7.21 11.05 -6.95
C MET A 1 -6.07 10.30 -7.60
N LEU A 2 -6.10 8.96 -7.69
CA LEU A 2 -5.18 8.13 -8.46
C LEU A 2 -5.91 7.53 -9.65
N GLN A 3 -5.23 7.44 -10.82
CA GLN A 3 -5.75 6.76 -12.00
C GLN A 3 -4.62 5.96 -12.65
N LEU A 4 -4.88 4.68 -12.87
CA LEU A 4 -4.08 3.80 -13.71
C LEU A 4 -4.78 3.69 -15.05
N ALA A 5 -4.10 4.03 -16.14
CA ALA A 5 -4.67 4.04 -17.50
C ALA A 5 -3.93 3.04 -18.37
N SER A 6 -4.61 1.95 -18.73
CA SER A 6 -4.14 0.86 -19.60
C SER A 6 -2.77 0.33 -19.22
N ILE A 7 -2.55 0.10 -17.92
CA ILE A 7 -1.27 -0.34 -17.36
C ILE A 7 -0.93 -1.74 -17.83
N LYS A 8 0.27 -1.87 -18.40
CA LYS A 8 0.86 -3.15 -18.85
C LYS A 8 2.23 -3.34 -18.22
N LYS A 9 2.58 -4.59 -17.89
CA LYS A 9 3.91 -4.94 -17.41
C LYS A 9 4.35 -6.31 -17.89
N SER A 10 5.53 -6.34 -18.50
CA SER A 10 6.22 -7.57 -18.88
C SER A 10 7.60 -7.62 -18.26
N PHE A 11 8.04 -8.81 -17.86
CA PHE A 11 9.41 -9.11 -17.45
C PHE A 11 9.98 -10.20 -18.38
N SER A 12 11.08 -9.91 -19.02
CA SER A 12 11.76 -10.87 -19.94
C SER A 12 10.80 -11.54 -20.94
N GLY A 13 9.86 -10.76 -21.52
CA GLY A 13 8.88 -11.24 -22.50
C GLY A 13 7.63 -11.91 -21.91
N LYS A 14 7.57 -12.14 -20.59
CA LYS A 14 6.39 -12.69 -19.93
C LYS A 14 5.50 -11.54 -19.42
N GLU A 15 4.26 -11.48 -19.90
CA GLU A 15 3.27 -10.50 -19.41
C GLU A 15 2.81 -10.88 -17.99
N VAL A 16 2.96 -9.93 -17.07
CA VAL A 16 2.53 -10.04 -15.66
C VAL A 16 1.27 -9.21 -15.42
N ILE A 17 1.21 -8.02 -16.02
CA ILE A 17 0.02 -7.17 -16.08
C ILE A 17 -0.27 -6.92 -17.56
N LYS A 18 -1.47 -7.28 -18.01
CA LYS A 18 -1.82 -7.27 -19.44
C LYS A 18 -2.45 -5.96 -19.88
N GLU A 19 -3.46 -5.52 -19.18
CA GLU A 19 -4.09 -4.20 -19.34
C GLU A 19 -4.98 -3.97 -18.13
N VAL A 20 -4.62 -3.00 -17.29
CA VAL A 20 -5.32 -2.72 -16.05
C VAL A 20 -5.66 -1.24 -15.96
N ASP A 21 -6.95 -0.95 -15.75
CA ASP A 21 -7.49 0.37 -15.48
C ASP A 21 -8.10 0.40 -14.09
N ILE A 22 -7.59 1.28 -13.21
CA ILE A 22 -8.10 1.47 -11.86
C ILE A 22 -8.14 2.97 -11.57
N SER A 23 -9.24 3.44 -11.02
CA SER A 23 -9.32 4.77 -10.41
C SER A 23 -9.49 4.64 -8.90
N VAL A 24 -8.88 5.52 -8.12
CA VAL A 24 -9.05 5.59 -6.67
C VAL A 24 -9.43 7.02 -6.31
N ASN A 25 -10.54 7.19 -5.59
CA ASN A 25 -11.00 8.49 -5.12
C ASN A 25 -10.28 8.89 -3.83
N LYS A 26 -10.33 10.16 -3.47
CA LYS A 26 -9.80 10.64 -2.19
C LYS A 26 -10.63 10.06 -1.03
N GLY A 27 -9.97 9.52 -0.02
CA GLY A 27 -10.60 8.86 1.12
C GLY A 27 -11.09 7.44 0.85
N GLU A 28 -10.96 6.92 -0.39
CA GLU A 28 -11.39 5.57 -0.74
C GLU A 28 -10.36 4.52 -0.33
N VAL A 29 -10.85 3.39 0.19
CA VAL A 29 -10.06 2.19 0.50
C VAL A 29 -10.33 1.15 -0.58
N VAL A 30 -9.38 0.98 -1.50
CA VAL A 30 -9.43 -0.06 -2.54
C VAL A 30 -8.62 -1.27 -2.09
N VAL A 31 -9.27 -2.42 -1.98
CA VAL A 31 -8.59 -3.67 -1.61
C VAL A 31 -8.38 -4.52 -2.86
N ILE A 32 -7.13 -4.86 -3.12
CA ILE A 32 -6.73 -5.70 -4.25
C ILE A 32 -6.48 -7.12 -3.75
N ILE A 33 -7.19 -8.08 -4.27
CA ILE A 33 -7.05 -9.49 -3.93
C ILE A 33 -6.84 -10.35 -5.19
N GLY A 34 -6.40 -11.58 -4.99
CA GLY A 34 -6.17 -12.53 -6.09
C GLY A 34 -5.08 -13.55 -5.76
N PRO A 35 -4.90 -14.59 -6.59
CA PRO A 35 -3.90 -15.63 -6.39
C PRO A 35 -2.47 -15.08 -6.31
N SER A 36 -1.55 -15.84 -5.70
CA SER A 36 -0.12 -15.54 -5.75
C SER A 36 0.34 -15.52 -7.22
N GLY A 37 1.20 -14.56 -7.55
CA GLY A 37 1.71 -14.37 -8.91
C GLY A 37 0.73 -13.70 -9.89
N SER A 38 -0.45 -13.23 -9.45
CA SER A 38 -1.40 -12.52 -10.33
C SER A 38 -0.99 -11.08 -10.69
N GLY A 39 0.09 -10.54 -10.09
CA GLY A 39 0.63 -9.22 -10.39
C GLY A 39 0.31 -8.12 -9.38
N LYS A 40 -0.36 -8.42 -8.26
CA LYS A 40 -0.79 -7.43 -7.24
C LYS A 40 0.33 -6.54 -6.71
N SER A 41 1.41 -7.14 -6.18
CA SER A 41 2.57 -6.41 -5.66
C SER A 41 3.31 -5.64 -6.76
N THR A 42 3.36 -6.20 -7.98
CA THR A 42 3.91 -5.48 -9.15
C THR A 42 3.10 -4.23 -9.45
N LEU A 43 1.77 -4.32 -9.39
CA LEU A 43 0.88 -3.18 -9.59
C LEU A 43 1.11 -2.09 -8.53
N LEU A 44 1.18 -2.46 -7.24
CA LEU A 44 1.49 -1.51 -6.16
C LEU A 44 2.85 -0.82 -6.35
N ARG A 45 3.88 -1.59 -6.75
CA ARG A 45 5.22 -1.03 -7.00
C ARG A 45 5.23 -0.07 -8.18
N MET A 46 4.39 -0.28 -9.18
CA MET A 46 4.23 0.68 -10.29
C MET A 46 3.54 1.96 -9.80
N ILE A 47 2.53 1.88 -8.93
CA ILE A 47 1.85 3.06 -8.36
C ILE A 47 2.85 3.94 -7.58
N ASN A 48 3.82 3.35 -6.90
CA ASN A 48 4.86 4.10 -6.17
C ASN A 48 6.12 4.37 -7.02
N ALA A 49 6.04 4.17 -8.34
CA ALA A 49 7.17 4.36 -9.26
C ALA A 49 8.46 3.64 -8.81
N LEU A 50 8.33 2.50 -8.10
CA LEU A 50 9.43 1.58 -7.79
C LEU A 50 9.65 0.58 -8.94
N GLU A 51 8.66 0.42 -9.78
CA GLU A 51 8.69 -0.38 -10.99
C GLU A 51 8.06 0.41 -12.14
N TYR A 52 8.63 0.35 -13.33
CA TYR A 52 8.08 1.05 -14.49
C TYR A 52 7.11 0.13 -15.25
N PRO A 53 5.93 0.61 -15.65
CA PRO A 53 5.06 -0.14 -16.56
C PRO A 53 5.73 -0.27 -17.93
N SER A 54 5.39 -1.33 -18.66
CA SER A 54 5.78 -1.51 -20.06
C SER A 54 4.88 -0.71 -21.02
N GLY A 55 3.73 -0.25 -20.54
CA GLY A 55 2.77 0.58 -21.26
C GLY A 55 1.72 1.16 -20.33
N GLY A 56 1.01 2.17 -20.80
CA GLY A 56 0.04 2.91 -20.01
C GLY A 56 0.64 4.09 -19.25
N ASP A 57 -0.15 4.71 -18.39
CA ASP A 57 0.27 5.84 -17.55
C ASP A 57 -0.38 5.79 -16.17
N ILE A 58 0.27 6.37 -15.16
CA ILE A 58 -0.24 6.49 -13.81
C ILE A 58 -0.34 7.97 -13.47
N LEU A 59 -1.54 8.40 -13.12
CA LEU A 59 -1.85 9.80 -12.85
C LEU A 59 -2.20 9.97 -11.37
N LEU A 60 -1.52 10.89 -10.70
CA LEU A 60 -1.85 11.36 -9.36
C LEU A 60 -2.41 12.79 -9.48
N GLU A 61 -3.66 12.97 -9.07
CA GLU A 61 -4.37 14.27 -9.20
C GLU A 61 -4.32 14.83 -10.64
N GLY A 62 -4.44 13.94 -11.64
CA GLY A 62 -4.44 14.29 -13.06
C GLY A 62 -3.06 14.48 -13.69
N ASN A 63 -1.99 14.42 -12.89
CA ASN A 63 -0.62 14.55 -13.38
C ASN A 63 0.07 13.19 -13.46
N SER A 64 0.71 12.90 -14.61
CA SER A 64 1.52 11.68 -14.72
C SER A 64 2.64 11.69 -13.68
N ILE A 65 2.81 10.55 -12.98
CA ILE A 65 3.94 10.36 -12.05
C ILE A 65 5.16 9.75 -12.74
N LEU A 66 5.03 9.32 -14.00
CA LEU A 66 6.07 8.62 -14.74
C LEU A 66 6.71 9.50 -15.82
N PHE A 67 5.90 10.40 -16.41
CA PHE A 67 6.32 11.18 -17.57
C PHE A 67 6.00 12.66 -17.40
N LYS A 68 6.89 13.51 -17.90
CA LYS A 68 6.65 14.93 -18.12
C LYS A 68 6.43 15.20 -19.61
N GLU A 69 5.53 16.10 -19.92
CA GLU A 69 5.34 16.57 -21.29
C GLU A 69 6.20 17.80 -21.54
N SER A 70 6.98 17.77 -22.62
CA SER A 70 7.74 18.91 -23.08
C SER A 70 7.73 18.95 -24.61
N LYS A 71 7.32 20.09 -25.17
CA LYS A 71 7.22 20.30 -26.62
C LYS A 71 6.39 19.21 -27.34
N GLY A 72 5.25 18.78 -26.72
CA GLY A 72 4.36 17.75 -27.26
C GLY A 72 4.93 16.33 -27.24
N LYS A 73 6.02 16.09 -26.49
CA LYS A 73 6.60 14.74 -26.30
C LYS A 73 6.64 14.35 -24.82
N LYS A 74 6.32 13.10 -24.54
CA LYS A 74 6.46 12.51 -23.21
C LYS A 74 7.92 12.11 -22.96
N HIS A 75 8.47 12.55 -21.84
CA HIS A 75 9.82 12.20 -21.39
C HIS A 75 9.72 11.57 -19.99
N PRO A 76 10.40 10.44 -19.73
CA PRO A 76 10.37 9.85 -18.40
C PRO A 76 10.99 10.81 -17.38
N TYR A 77 10.46 10.79 -16.16
CA TYR A 77 11.08 11.50 -15.03
C TYR A 77 12.40 10.85 -14.65
N SER A 78 13.35 11.68 -14.20
CA SER A 78 14.59 11.21 -13.55
C SER A 78 14.29 10.66 -12.16
N GLU A 79 15.18 9.82 -11.61
CA GLU A 79 15.04 9.30 -10.24
C GLU A 79 14.86 10.39 -9.18
N LYS A 80 15.50 11.53 -9.33
CA LYS A 80 15.34 12.70 -8.45
C LYS A 80 13.91 13.28 -8.53
N GLU A 81 13.30 13.29 -9.69
CA GLU A 81 11.92 13.76 -9.88
C GLU A 81 10.93 12.72 -9.33
N LEU A 82 11.15 11.42 -9.60
CA LEU A 82 10.34 10.33 -9.04
C LEU A 82 10.37 10.30 -7.51
N SER A 83 11.50 10.60 -6.89
CA SER A 83 11.59 10.65 -5.43
C SER A 83 10.62 11.66 -4.80
N ARG A 84 10.23 12.72 -5.53
CA ARG A 84 9.21 13.67 -5.07
C ARG A 84 7.82 13.04 -5.04
N PHE A 85 7.45 12.29 -6.09
CA PHE A 85 6.16 11.58 -6.10
C PHE A 85 6.09 10.51 -5.00
N ARG A 86 7.21 9.83 -4.72
CA ARG A 86 7.29 8.86 -3.61
C ARG A 86 7.07 9.49 -2.24
N THR A 87 7.27 10.80 -2.07
CA THR A 87 6.90 11.49 -0.82
C THR A 87 5.40 11.69 -0.67
N GLU A 88 4.65 11.70 -1.78
CA GLU A 88 3.21 11.89 -1.80
C GLU A 88 2.45 10.57 -1.69
N ILE A 89 3.12 9.43 -1.93
CA ILE A 89 2.56 8.07 -1.89
C ILE A 89 3.38 7.25 -0.89
N GLY A 90 2.85 7.07 0.32
CA GLY A 90 3.49 6.20 1.31
C GLY A 90 3.34 4.73 0.95
N MET A 91 4.33 3.91 1.26
CA MET A 91 4.27 2.46 1.03
C MET A 91 4.71 1.68 2.27
N VAL A 92 3.89 0.71 2.64
CA VAL A 92 4.13 -0.23 3.72
C VAL A 92 4.26 -1.62 3.09
N PHE A 93 5.39 -2.27 3.32
CA PHE A 93 5.77 -3.54 2.72
C PHE A 93 5.45 -4.72 3.64
N GLN A 94 5.42 -5.92 3.09
CA GLN A 94 5.33 -7.17 3.82
C GLN A 94 6.47 -7.36 4.84
N GLY A 95 7.71 -7.07 4.42
CA GLY A 95 8.84 -6.95 5.33
C GLY A 95 8.87 -5.52 5.89
N PHE A 96 9.07 -5.37 7.17
CA PHE A 96 8.97 -4.08 7.88
C PHE A 96 9.96 -3.02 7.38
N HIS A 97 11.13 -3.46 6.89
CA HIS A 97 12.22 -2.63 6.33
C HIS A 97 12.61 -1.44 7.21
N LEU A 98 12.59 -1.65 8.53
CA LEU A 98 13.11 -0.66 9.47
C LEU A 98 14.64 -0.60 9.41
N PHE A 99 15.19 0.58 9.66
CA PHE A 99 16.64 0.76 9.80
C PHE A 99 17.08 0.10 11.12
N ALA A 100 17.73 -1.06 11.04
CA ALA A 100 18.09 -1.87 12.20
C ALA A 100 19.04 -1.18 13.18
N HIS A 101 19.84 -0.23 12.69
CA HIS A 101 20.81 0.55 13.47
C HIS A 101 20.25 1.85 14.06
N LYS A 102 18.95 2.10 13.88
CA LYS A 102 18.24 3.29 14.38
C LYS A 102 17.15 2.87 15.37
N THR A 103 16.90 3.71 16.36
CA THR A 103 15.76 3.54 17.26
C THR A 103 14.44 3.69 16.52
N VAL A 104 13.34 3.37 17.17
CA VAL A 104 11.98 3.57 16.66
C VAL A 104 11.75 5.04 16.30
N LEU A 105 12.07 5.95 17.21
CA LEU A 105 11.93 7.39 16.97
C LEU A 105 12.78 7.84 15.79
N GLU A 106 14.04 7.42 15.72
CA GLU A 106 14.95 7.77 14.62
C GLU A 106 14.46 7.23 13.27
N ASN A 107 13.85 6.03 13.24
CA ASN A 107 13.22 5.48 12.03
C ASN A 107 12.11 6.39 11.50
N ILE A 108 11.30 6.96 12.38
CA ILE A 108 10.14 7.80 12.00
C ILE A 108 10.59 9.18 11.55
N ILE A 109 11.55 9.81 12.25
CA ILE A 109 11.96 11.20 11.95
C ILE A 109 12.94 11.32 10.78
N GLU A 110 13.50 10.23 10.28
CA GLU A 110 14.50 10.24 9.20
C GLU A 110 13.98 10.94 7.94
N GLY A 111 12.83 10.50 7.43
CA GLY A 111 12.22 11.13 6.26
C GLY A 111 11.85 12.60 6.46
N PRO A 112 11.11 12.94 7.54
CA PRO A 112 10.81 14.34 7.88
C PRO A 112 12.03 15.26 7.91
N ILE A 113 13.12 14.86 8.54
CA ILE A 113 14.33 15.69 8.64
C ILE A 113 15.03 15.79 7.28
N HIS A 114 15.33 14.67 6.64
CA HIS A 114 16.20 14.63 5.48
C HIS A 114 15.50 14.98 4.16
N VAL A 115 14.22 14.63 4.03
CA VAL A 115 13.46 14.84 2.79
C VAL A 115 12.56 16.07 2.90
N ARG A 116 11.75 16.19 3.98
CA ARG A 116 10.85 17.33 4.20
C ARG A 116 11.55 18.56 4.78
N LYS A 117 12.85 18.43 5.16
CA LYS A 117 13.66 19.52 5.74
C LYS A 117 13.07 20.12 7.01
N MET A 118 12.40 19.29 7.80
CA MET A 118 11.84 19.70 9.09
C MET A 118 12.95 19.91 10.11
N LYS A 119 12.74 20.82 11.05
CA LYS A 119 13.58 20.95 12.24
C LYS A 119 13.44 19.68 13.11
N LYS A 120 14.55 19.23 13.70
CA LYS A 120 14.59 17.96 14.46
C LYS A 120 13.57 17.94 15.60
N GLU A 121 13.43 19.03 16.33
CA GLU A 121 12.49 19.15 17.45
C GLU A 121 11.04 18.98 16.98
N ALA A 122 10.66 19.62 15.87
CA ALA A 122 9.32 19.50 15.31
C ALA A 122 9.06 18.08 14.77
N ALA A 123 10.07 17.44 14.16
CA ALA A 123 9.96 16.07 13.69
C ALA A 123 9.78 15.07 14.85
N ILE A 124 10.45 15.30 15.99
CA ILE A 124 10.30 14.48 17.20
C ILE A 124 8.88 14.59 17.75
N GLU A 125 8.32 15.80 17.87
CA GLU A 125 6.96 15.98 18.38
C GLU A 125 5.91 15.34 17.45
N GLU A 126 6.03 15.53 16.14
CA GLU A 126 5.14 14.84 15.18
C GLU A 126 5.29 13.30 15.27
N ALA A 127 6.50 12.78 15.44
CA ALA A 127 6.74 11.35 15.57
C ALA A 127 6.12 10.76 16.85
N LYS A 128 6.15 11.47 17.98
CA LYS A 128 5.50 11.04 19.22
C LYS A 128 3.99 10.89 19.05
N VAL A 129 3.34 11.86 18.39
CA VAL A 129 1.91 11.76 18.07
C VAL A 129 1.61 10.54 17.20
N LEU A 130 2.46 10.24 16.22
CA LEU A 130 2.30 9.04 15.39
C LEU A 130 2.54 7.74 16.18
N LEU A 131 3.48 7.75 17.11
CA LEU A 131 3.72 6.61 18.01
C LEU A 131 2.54 6.37 18.96
N GLU A 132 1.93 7.42 19.50
CA GLU A 132 0.68 7.29 20.26
C GLU A 132 -0.42 6.69 19.41
N LYS A 133 -0.58 7.17 18.17
CA LYS A 133 -1.58 6.66 17.21
C LYS A 133 -1.45 5.17 16.93
N VAL A 134 -0.24 4.64 16.89
CA VAL A 134 0.02 3.20 16.69
C VAL A 134 0.21 2.43 18.00
N GLY A 135 0.04 3.09 19.17
CA GLY A 135 0.10 2.49 20.49
C GLY A 135 1.50 2.04 20.91
N LEU A 136 2.56 2.78 20.53
CA LEU A 136 3.96 2.39 20.74
C LEU A 136 4.86 3.55 21.22
N LEU A 137 4.28 4.56 21.91
CA LEU A 137 5.06 5.69 22.40
C LEU A 137 6.12 5.25 23.44
N ASP A 138 5.81 4.24 24.25
CA ASP A 138 6.73 3.65 25.23
C ASP A 138 7.94 2.95 24.62
N LYS A 139 7.91 2.68 23.30
CA LYS A 139 8.96 2.02 22.54
C LYS A 139 9.86 2.98 21.74
N GLN A 140 9.72 4.29 21.92
CA GLN A 140 10.42 5.29 21.10
C GLN A 140 11.96 5.11 21.05
N ASP A 141 12.56 4.64 22.14
CA ASP A 141 14.02 4.45 22.28
C ASP A 141 14.46 2.99 22.00
N ALA A 142 13.51 2.09 21.72
CA ALA A 142 13.79 0.70 21.40
C ALA A 142 14.37 0.57 19.97
N TYR A 143 15.12 -0.52 19.74
CA TYR A 143 15.61 -0.88 18.41
C TYR A 143 14.71 -1.95 17.78
N PRO A 144 14.64 -2.01 16.42
CA PRO A 144 13.76 -2.96 15.72
C PRO A 144 13.89 -4.42 16.17
N HIS A 145 15.11 -4.88 16.46
CA HIS A 145 15.35 -6.27 16.85
C HIS A 145 14.74 -6.66 18.20
N SER A 146 14.36 -5.70 19.04
CA SER A 146 13.72 -5.95 20.35
C SER A 146 12.20 -5.92 20.29
N LEU A 147 11.62 -5.79 19.10
CA LEU A 147 10.18 -5.60 18.88
C LEU A 147 9.55 -6.83 18.22
N SER A 148 8.28 -7.12 18.56
CA SER A 148 7.50 -8.11 17.82
C SER A 148 7.27 -7.69 16.37
N GLY A 149 6.94 -8.65 15.50
CA GLY A 149 6.61 -8.38 14.11
C GLY A 149 5.47 -7.36 13.96
N GLY A 150 4.40 -7.51 14.75
CA GLY A 150 3.27 -6.56 14.75
C GLY A 150 3.68 -5.16 15.22
N GLN A 151 4.58 -5.04 16.21
CA GLN A 151 5.14 -3.75 16.61
C GLN A 151 5.97 -3.12 15.49
N GLN A 152 6.85 -3.90 14.86
CA GLN A 152 7.67 -3.42 13.73
C GLN A 152 6.80 -2.93 12.58
N GLN A 153 5.71 -3.64 12.25
CA GLN A 153 4.79 -3.25 11.19
C GLN A 153 4.04 -1.95 11.53
N ARG A 154 3.58 -1.80 12.77
CA ARG A 154 2.94 -0.55 13.21
C ARG A 154 3.91 0.64 13.17
N ILE A 155 5.19 0.43 13.46
CA ILE A 155 6.22 1.46 13.29
C ILE A 155 6.46 1.78 11.80
N ALA A 156 6.47 0.77 10.92
CA ALA A 156 6.57 1.00 9.48
C ALA A 156 5.40 1.84 8.95
N ILE A 157 4.18 1.62 9.47
CA ILE A 157 3.01 2.47 9.19
C ILE A 157 3.24 3.91 9.70
N ALA A 158 3.67 4.08 10.95
CA ALA A 158 3.96 5.41 11.52
C ALA A 158 5.03 6.15 10.72
N ARG A 159 6.09 5.46 10.28
CA ARG A 159 7.15 6.01 9.43
C ARG A 159 6.61 6.48 8.07
N ALA A 160 5.71 5.70 7.46
CA ALA A 160 5.08 6.11 6.21
C ALA A 160 4.18 7.35 6.39
N LEU A 161 3.41 7.41 7.48
CA LEU A 161 2.55 8.55 7.84
C LEU A 161 3.35 9.83 8.14
N ALA A 162 4.57 9.72 8.67
CA ALA A 162 5.43 10.87 9.00
C ALA A 162 5.79 11.71 7.77
N MET A 163 5.71 11.13 6.59
CA MET A 163 5.88 11.86 5.33
C MET A 163 4.65 12.67 4.93
N LYS A 164 3.52 12.55 5.64
CA LYS A 164 2.20 13.17 5.33
C LYS A 164 1.78 12.88 3.88
N PRO A 165 1.73 11.60 3.50
CA PRO A 165 1.40 11.22 2.14
C PRO A 165 -0.09 11.50 1.85
N LYS A 166 -0.41 11.67 0.57
CA LYS A 166 -1.80 11.79 0.09
C LYS A 166 -2.55 10.47 0.12
N MET A 167 -1.80 9.35 0.01
CA MET A 167 -2.33 8.00 0.06
C MET A 167 -1.30 7.00 0.59
N LEU A 168 -1.77 5.87 1.10
CA LEU A 168 -0.94 4.75 1.54
C LEU A 168 -1.18 3.51 0.69
N LEU A 169 -0.10 2.86 0.34
CA LEU A 169 -0.08 1.55 -0.31
C LEU A 169 0.35 0.50 0.71
N PHE A 170 -0.37 -0.61 0.80
CA PHE A 170 -0.04 -1.73 1.68
C PHE A 170 0.18 -2.99 0.84
N ASP A 171 1.39 -3.54 0.84
CA ASP A 171 1.75 -4.77 0.14
C ASP A 171 1.81 -5.93 1.12
N GLU A 172 0.70 -6.63 1.32
CA GLU A 172 0.52 -7.76 2.24
C GLU A 172 1.04 -7.48 3.66
N PRO A 173 0.54 -6.45 4.35
CA PRO A 173 1.14 -5.93 5.58
C PRO A 173 1.11 -6.89 6.77
N THR A 174 0.35 -7.98 6.69
CA THR A 174 0.17 -8.95 7.77
C THR A 174 0.77 -10.32 7.46
N SER A 175 1.20 -10.59 6.23
CA SER A 175 1.59 -11.94 5.78
C SER A 175 2.90 -12.47 6.41
N ALA A 176 3.71 -11.59 7.01
CA ALA A 176 4.93 -11.95 7.75
C ALA A 176 4.72 -12.01 9.28
N LEU A 177 3.46 -11.94 9.74
CA LEU A 177 3.11 -11.90 11.16
C LEU A 177 2.51 -13.22 11.64
N ASP A 178 2.74 -13.53 12.92
CA ASP A 178 2.00 -14.56 13.62
C ASP A 178 0.51 -14.17 13.70
N PRO A 179 -0.44 -15.12 13.59
CA PRO A 179 -1.87 -14.83 13.55
C PRO A 179 -2.39 -13.97 14.71
N GLU A 180 -1.83 -14.13 15.89
CA GLU A 180 -2.19 -13.36 17.10
C GLU A 180 -1.79 -11.87 17.03
N LEU A 181 -0.81 -11.51 16.16
CA LEU A 181 -0.34 -10.15 15.98
C LEU A 181 -1.04 -9.40 14.84
N VAL A 182 -1.74 -10.12 13.97
CA VAL A 182 -2.43 -9.56 12.79
C VAL A 182 -3.47 -8.53 13.21
N GLY A 183 -4.26 -8.84 14.24
CA GLY A 183 -5.34 -7.97 14.72
C GLY A 183 -4.89 -6.55 15.07
N GLU A 184 -3.73 -6.41 15.72
CA GLU A 184 -3.20 -5.11 16.13
C GLU A 184 -2.87 -4.21 14.93
N VAL A 185 -2.34 -4.78 13.86
CA VAL A 185 -2.03 -4.05 12.62
C VAL A 185 -3.31 -3.65 11.88
N LEU A 186 -4.28 -4.58 11.79
CA LEU A 186 -5.56 -4.31 11.13
C LEU A 186 -6.37 -3.21 11.84
N VAL A 187 -6.31 -3.14 13.17
CA VAL A 187 -6.93 -2.05 13.95
C VAL A 187 -6.34 -0.69 13.57
N VAL A 188 -5.01 -0.59 13.46
CA VAL A 188 -4.36 0.65 13.02
C VAL A 188 -4.81 1.03 11.60
N MET A 189 -4.84 0.08 10.66
CA MET A 189 -5.28 0.32 9.29
C MET A 189 -6.75 0.74 9.22
N LYS A 190 -7.63 0.13 10.03
CA LYS A 190 -9.04 0.50 10.15
C LYS A 190 -9.21 1.94 10.66
N ASN A 191 -8.46 2.33 11.67
CA ASN A 191 -8.50 3.69 12.20
C ASN A 191 -8.06 4.72 11.14
N LEU A 192 -7.05 4.41 10.35
CA LEU A 192 -6.63 5.27 9.23
C LEU A 192 -7.72 5.42 8.16
N ALA A 193 -8.46 4.35 7.86
CA ALA A 193 -9.61 4.40 6.95
C ALA A 193 -10.71 5.33 7.50
N LEU A 194 -11.06 5.18 8.78
CA LEU A 194 -12.07 6.01 9.45
C LEU A 194 -11.68 7.49 9.49
N GLU A 195 -10.38 7.81 9.51
CA GLU A 195 -9.88 9.18 9.40
C GLU A 195 -9.87 9.72 7.95
N GLY A 196 -10.32 8.94 6.98
CA GLY A 196 -10.39 9.34 5.58
C GLY A 196 -9.07 9.22 4.81
N MET A 197 -8.13 8.40 5.29
CA MET A 197 -6.89 8.12 4.54
C MET A 197 -7.22 7.33 3.28
N THR A 198 -6.76 7.82 2.13
CA THR A 198 -6.85 7.06 0.87
C THR A 198 -5.89 5.88 0.92
N MET A 199 -6.39 4.68 0.65
CA MET A 199 -5.55 3.47 0.72
C MET A 199 -5.76 2.55 -0.47
N VAL A 200 -4.66 1.93 -0.93
CA VAL A 200 -4.70 0.74 -1.80
C VAL A 200 -4.01 -0.40 -1.06
N VAL A 201 -4.75 -1.46 -0.78
CA VAL A 201 -4.33 -2.54 0.12
C VAL A 201 -4.33 -3.86 -0.63
N VAL A 202 -3.16 -4.48 -0.80
CA VAL A 202 -3.05 -5.89 -1.18
C VAL A 202 -3.05 -6.72 0.09
N THR A 203 -4.01 -7.63 0.25
CA THR A 203 -4.12 -8.46 1.45
C THR A 203 -4.83 -9.78 1.19
N HIS A 204 -4.61 -10.74 2.08
CA HIS A 204 -5.37 -11.99 2.18
C HIS A 204 -6.37 -11.95 3.36
N GLU A 205 -6.46 -10.85 4.09
CA GLU A 205 -7.38 -10.66 5.21
C GLU A 205 -8.79 -10.32 4.71
N MET A 206 -9.61 -11.35 4.46
CA MET A 206 -10.95 -11.16 3.89
C MET A 206 -11.91 -10.45 4.86
N GLY A 207 -11.70 -10.60 6.17
CA GLY A 207 -12.42 -9.86 7.20
C GLY A 207 -12.21 -8.36 7.06
N PHE A 208 -10.95 -7.93 6.95
CA PHE A 208 -10.59 -6.53 6.71
C PHE A 208 -11.16 -6.02 5.37
N ALA A 209 -10.99 -6.78 4.29
CA ALA A 209 -11.52 -6.41 2.99
C ALA A 209 -13.03 -6.17 3.00
N ARG A 210 -13.78 -6.99 3.75
CA ARG A 210 -15.24 -6.90 3.88
C ARG A 210 -15.69 -5.73 4.74
N GLU A 211 -14.96 -5.46 5.84
CA GLU A 211 -15.36 -4.46 6.85
C GLU A 211 -14.88 -3.05 6.49
N VAL A 212 -13.70 -2.91 5.92
CA VAL A 212 -13.00 -1.63 5.76
C VAL A 212 -12.88 -1.20 4.29
N GLY A 213 -12.89 -2.16 3.35
CA GLY A 213 -12.81 -1.84 1.92
C GLY A 213 -14.09 -1.16 1.41
N ASP A 214 -13.94 -0.08 0.67
CA ASP A 214 -15.04 0.52 -0.10
C ASP A 214 -15.24 -0.25 -1.41
N ARG A 215 -14.15 -0.79 -1.95
CA ARG A 215 -14.14 -1.52 -3.23
C ARG A 215 -13.12 -2.64 -3.24
N ILE A 216 -13.50 -3.77 -3.82
CA ILE A 216 -12.66 -4.96 -3.97
C ILE A 216 -12.34 -5.14 -5.45
N VAL A 217 -11.05 -5.18 -5.77
CA VAL A 217 -10.53 -5.46 -7.11
C VAL A 217 -9.90 -6.85 -7.11
N PHE A 218 -10.49 -7.79 -7.82
CA PHE A 218 -9.95 -9.14 -7.98
C PHE A 218 -9.09 -9.23 -9.24
N ILE A 219 -7.80 -9.49 -9.05
CA ILE A 219 -6.84 -9.65 -10.14
C ILE A 219 -6.44 -11.11 -10.28
N ASP A 220 -6.59 -11.66 -11.48
CA ASP A 220 -6.09 -13.00 -11.82
C ASP A 220 -5.42 -12.97 -13.20
N GLN A 221 -4.28 -13.65 -13.32
CA GLN A 221 -3.49 -13.75 -14.56
C GLN A 221 -3.21 -12.39 -15.25
N GLY A 222 -3.01 -11.36 -14.45
CA GLY A 222 -2.64 -10.01 -14.92
C GLY A 222 -3.80 -9.16 -15.45
N VAL A 223 -5.04 -9.57 -15.24
CA VAL A 223 -6.25 -8.80 -15.60
C VAL A 223 -7.18 -8.61 -14.42
N ILE A 224 -7.97 -7.54 -14.43
CA ILE A 224 -9.08 -7.36 -13.49
C ILE A 224 -10.22 -8.26 -13.93
N VAL A 225 -10.59 -9.20 -13.05
CA VAL A 225 -11.70 -10.13 -13.28
C VAL A 225 -13.00 -9.53 -12.74
N GLN A 226 -12.92 -8.82 -11.62
CA GLN A 226 -14.05 -8.12 -11.02
C GLN A 226 -13.57 -6.91 -10.22
N ASP A 227 -14.35 -5.84 -10.27
CA ASP A 227 -14.21 -4.62 -9.47
C ASP A 227 -15.61 -4.28 -8.95
N ALA A 228 -15.82 -4.39 -7.63
CA ALA A 228 -17.14 -4.25 -7.04
C ALA A 228 -17.08 -3.86 -5.55
N PRO A 229 -18.13 -3.23 -4.99
CA PRO A 229 -18.27 -3.05 -3.55
C PRO A 229 -18.27 -4.40 -2.80
N PRO A 230 -17.80 -4.45 -1.54
CA PRO A 230 -17.72 -5.68 -0.75
C PRO A 230 -19.03 -6.46 -0.69
N GLN A 231 -20.18 -5.77 -0.56
CA GLN A 231 -21.50 -6.42 -0.49
C GLN A 231 -21.78 -7.25 -1.75
N HIS A 232 -21.40 -6.74 -2.94
CA HIS A 232 -21.61 -7.47 -4.19
C HIS A 232 -20.52 -8.53 -4.41
N PHE A 233 -19.28 -8.23 -4.01
CA PHE A 233 -18.15 -9.13 -4.20
C PHE A 233 -18.31 -10.42 -3.39
N PHE A 234 -18.67 -10.32 -2.11
CA PHE A 234 -18.80 -11.45 -1.18
C PHE A 234 -20.20 -12.07 -1.15
N HIS A 235 -21.14 -11.58 -1.97
CA HIS A 235 -22.49 -12.11 -1.99
C HIS A 235 -22.55 -13.52 -2.60
N SER A 236 -23.39 -14.38 -2.05
CA SER A 236 -23.56 -15.77 -2.53
C SER A 236 -24.06 -15.89 -3.98
N SER A 237 -24.72 -14.84 -4.49
CA SER A 237 -25.16 -14.76 -5.90
C SER A 237 -24.06 -14.32 -6.88
N ASN A 238 -22.85 -14.03 -6.42
CA ASN A 238 -21.75 -13.78 -7.32
C ASN A 238 -21.49 -15.03 -8.16
N LYS A 239 -21.74 -14.96 -9.47
CA LYS A 239 -21.66 -16.13 -10.37
C LYS A 239 -20.26 -16.42 -10.88
N ASN A 240 -19.23 -15.67 -10.42
CA ASN A 240 -17.87 -15.87 -10.89
C ASN A 240 -17.22 -17.07 -10.19
N GLU A 241 -17.20 -18.21 -10.89
CA GLU A 241 -16.62 -19.48 -10.37
C GLU A 241 -15.16 -19.33 -9.93
N ARG A 242 -14.38 -18.46 -10.61
CA ARG A 242 -12.98 -18.23 -10.29
C ARG A 242 -12.81 -17.56 -8.94
N ILE A 243 -13.67 -16.59 -8.62
CA ILE A 243 -13.70 -15.92 -7.33
C ILE A 243 -14.14 -16.89 -6.23
N HIS A 244 -15.20 -17.67 -6.45
CA HIS A 244 -15.63 -18.69 -5.49
C HIS A 244 -14.52 -19.70 -5.18
N LYS A 245 -13.85 -20.21 -6.21
CA LYS A 245 -12.71 -21.12 -6.02
C LYS A 245 -11.60 -20.49 -5.19
N PHE A 246 -11.27 -19.21 -5.44
CA PHE A 246 -10.27 -18.48 -4.68
C PHE A 246 -10.67 -18.29 -3.22
N LEU A 247 -11.89 -17.81 -2.96
CA LEU A 247 -12.40 -17.59 -1.60
C LEU A 247 -12.46 -18.90 -0.79
N ASN A 248 -12.90 -20.01 -1.40
CA ASN A 248 -12.93 -21.32 -0.77
C ASN A 248 -11.53 -21.85 -0.42
N THR A 249 -10.50 -21.49 -1.20
CA THR A 249 -9.12 -21.87 -0.89
C THR A 249 -8.61 -21.14 0.35
N LEU A 250 -8.95 -19.86 0.52
CA LEU A 250 -8.57 -19.08 1.69
C LEU A 250 -9.23 -19.58 2.96
N THR A 251 -10.52 -19.93 2.91
CA THR A 251 -11.25 -20.47 4.08
C THR A 251 -10.71 -21.84 4.52
N ARG A 252 -10.20 -22.66 3.62
CA ARG A 252 -9.60 -23.97 3.95
C ARG A 252 -8.22 -23.86 4.59
N ASN A 253 -7.48 -22.80 4.31
CA ASN A 253 -6.15 -22.58 4.86
C ASN A 253 -6.18 -21.82 6.22
N ALA A 254 -7.36 -21.40 6.67
CA ALA A 254 -7.61 -20.71 7.93
C ALA A 254 -8.06 -21.66 9.07
N VAL A 255 -8.10 -22.98 8.81
CA VAL A 255 -8.40 -24.08 9.76
C VAL A 255 -7.14 -24.92 9.89
#